data_2296f7bcd1d5c722aa84f0b9a2d7858e
#
_entry.id   2296f7bcd1d5c722aa84f0b9a2d7858e
#
_cell.length_a   1.000
_cell.length_b   1.000
_cell.length_c   1.000
_cell.angle_alpha   90.00
_cell.angle_beta   90.00
_cell.angle_gamma   90.00
#
_symmetry.space_group_name_H-M   'P 1'
#
loop_
_entity.id
_entity.type
_entity.pdbx_description
1 polymer ?
#
loop_
_entity_poly.entity_id
_entity_poly.type
_entity_poly.pdbx_seq_one_letter_code
_entity_poly.pdbx_strand_id
1 'polypeptide(L)'
;MRAIGVLSAIVGSLLVLMAGCTSSISQEHKAYAPHIDPAEFTTTIDNEYLPLKPGTTFVYEGGAERDQMSVTHNTKMVMGVECVVVDDRAWEDGQLIEKTYDWFAQDKEGTVWYFGEDTKEYEEGKVVSTKGSWEAGVDGAKPGIIMQADPKVGQAYRQEYYKGEAEDMARVLSLNESLRVPYGSFDHVLETKEWTPLEPSYAEHKYYARGVGQVYGGGSKLVDVKTG
;
A
#
# COMPACT_ATOMS: atom_id res chain seq x y z
N MET A 1 -1.86 -2.86 5.19
CA MET A 1 -0.41 -2.64 5.00
C MET A 1 0.21 -2.62 6.39
N ARG A 2 1.18 -3.47 6.67
CA ARG A 2 1.83 -3.44 7.99
C ARG A 2 2.84 -2.31 8.03
N ALA A 3 2.74 -1.42 9.02
CA ALA A 3 3.87 -0.62 9.46
C ALA A 3 4.89 -1.57 10.09
N ILE A 4 6.10 -1.63 9.56
CA ILE A 4 7.13 -2.58 9.95
C ILE A 4 7.75 -2.14 11.27
N GLY A 5 7.48 -2.90 12.33
CA GLY A 5 8.12 -2.69 13.63
C GLY A 5 9.65 -2.83 13.54
N VAL A 6 10.37 -1.77 13.90
CA VAL A 6 11.84 -1.72 13.89
C VAL A 6 12.40 -2.50 15.05
N LEU A 7 13.07 -3.62 14.78
CA LEU A 7 13.97 -4.27 15.74
C LEU A 7 15.38 -3.73 15.52
N SER A 8 15.88 -2.91 16.48
CA SER A 8 17.25 -2.39 16.49
C SER A 8 18.25 -3.51 16.74
N ALA A 9 19.14 -3.77 15.80
CA ALA A 9 20.38 -4.51 16.02
C ALA A 9 21.58 -3.63 15.69
N ILE A 10 22.33 -3.28 16.71
CA ILE A 10 23.63 -2.58 16.63
C ILE A 10 24.70 -3.61 16.27
N VAL A 11 25.41 -3.46 15.17
CA VAL A 11 26.72 -4.10 14.96
C VAL A 11 27.67 -3.12 14.26
N GLY A 12 28.88 -3.08 14.86
CA GLY A 12 29.90 -2.09 14.68
C GLY A 12 30.66 -2.10 13.35
N SER A 13 31.36 -1.01 13.17
CA SER A 13 32.18 -0.58 12.04
C SER A 13 33.38 -1.47 11.75
N LEU A 14 33.66 -1.64 10.46
CA LEU A 14 35.04 -1.79 9.98
C LEU A 14 35.24 -1.01 8.69
N LEU A 15 36.08 0.03 8.77
CA LEU A 15 36.49 0.89 7.66
C LEU A 15 37.55 0.17 6.81
N VAL A 16 37.30 -0.01 5.51
CA VAL A 16 38.35 -0.25 4.53
C VAL A 16 38.28 0.83 3.46
N LEU A 17 39.28 1.70 3.46
CA LEU A 17 39.52 2.69 2.40
C LEU A 17 40.12 1.99 1.17
N MET A 18 39.38 1.99 0.08
CA MET A 18 39.94 1.79 -1.26
C MET A 18 39.61 3.02 -2.12
N ALA A 19 40.65 3.81 -2.43
CA ALA A 19 40.58 4.90 -3.39
C ALA A 19 40.54 4.34 -4.81
N GLY A 20 39.39 4.35 -5.43
CA GLY A 20 39.19 4.09 -6.84
C GLY A 20 38.50 5.31 -7.48
N CYS A 21 39.25 6.08 -8.30
CA CYS A 21 38.66 7.11 -9.16
C CYS A 21 37.81 6.44 -10.24
N THR A 22 36.50 6.38 -10.01
CA THR A 22 35.52 6.14 -11.07
C THR A 22 34.74 7.43 -11.25
N SER A 23 34.84 8.00 -12.45
CA SER A 23 34.01 9.11 -12.92
C SER A 23 32.55 8.59 -12.90
N SER A 24 31.86 8.84 -11.81
CA SER A 24 30.42 8.60 -11.70
C SER A 24 29.68 9.64 -12.56
N ILE A 25 29.19 9.20 -13.71
CA ILE A 25 28.11 9.91 -14.40
C ILE A 25 26.93 9.84 -13.42
N SER A 26 26.73 10.94 -12.69
CA SER A 26 25.51 11.12 -11.89
C SER A 26 24.34 11.21 -12.87
N GLN A 27 23.63 10.10 -13.08
CA GLN A 27 22.26 10.21 -13.56
C GLN A 27 21.53 11.03 -12.49
N GLU A 28 21.18 12.27 -12.81
CA GLU A 28 20.21 13.04 -12.03
C GLU A 28 18.92 12.20 -12.01
N HIS A 29 18.71 11.49 -10.91
CA HIS A 29 17.41 10.88 -10.65
C HIS A 29 16.43 12.04 -10.50
N LYS A 30 15.64 12.30 -11.55
CA LYS A 30 14.56 13.28 -11.50
C LYS A 30 13.74 13.02 -10.24
N ALA A 31 13.67 14.01 -9.35
CA ALA A 31 12.94 13.87 -8.10
C ALA A 31 11.48 13.43 -8.39
N TYR A 32 10.97 12.50 -7.62
CA TYR A 32 9.58 12.07 -7.73
C TYR A 32 8.66 13.28 -7.50
N ALA A 33 7.87 13.64 -8.50
CA ALA A 33 6.99 14.80 -8.47
C ALA A 33 5.80 14.54 -9.41
N PRO A 34 4.81 13.76 -8.94
CA PRO A 34 3.59 13.52 -9.72
C PRO A 34 2.83 14.83 -9.89
N HIS A 35 2.23 15.02 -11.05
CA HIS A 35 1.32 16.12 -11.30
C HIS A 35 -0.08 15.70 -10.86
N ILE A 36 -0.68 16.47 -9.95
CA ILE A 36 -2.02 16.22 -9.43
C ILE A 36 -2.91 17.40 -9.85
N ASP A 37 -3.84 17.15 -10.75
CA ASP A 37 -4.95 18.05 -11.06
C ASP A 37 -6.22 17.50 -10.41
N PRO A 38 -6.80 18.14 -9.38
CA PRO A 38 -7.99 17.64 -8.71
C PRO A 38 -9.18 17.38 -9.66
N ALA A 39 -9.28 18.09 -10.78
CA ALA A 39 -10.33 17.91 -11.76
C ALA A 39 -10.26 16.56 -12.52
N GLU A 40 -9.13 15.88 -12.45
CA GLU A 40 -8.92 14.56 -13.09
C GLU A 40 -9.29 13.39 -12.17
N PHE A 41 -9.75 13.64 -10.93
CA PHE A 41 -10.03 12.60 -9.94
C PHE A 41 -11.52 12.41 -9.66
N THR A 42 -11.85 11.21 -9.19
CA THR A 42 -13.20 10.81 -8.76
C THR A 42 -13.13 9.91 -7.51
N THR A 43 -14.19 9.92 -6.71
CA THR A 43 -14.41 8.99 -5.59
C THR A 43 -15.00 7.66 -6.04
N THR A 44 -15.36 7.51 -7.32
CA THR A 44 -15.75 6.21 -7.89
C THR A 44 -14.47 5.44 -8.21
N ILE A 45 -14.14 4.45 -7.40
CA ILE A 45 -12.97 3.59 -7.60
C ILE A 45 -13.46 2.24 -8.11
N ASP A 46 -13.44 2.09 -9.44
CA ASP A 46 -13.90 0.89 -10.18
C ASP A 46 -12.77 0.18 -10.94
N ASN A 47 -11.51 0.50 -10.61
CA ASN A 47 -10.34 -0.18 -11.16
C ASN A 47 -10.51 -1.69 -11.09
N GLU A 48 -10.16 -2.39 -12.17
CA GLU A 48 -10.41 -3.82 -12.34
C GLU A 48 -9.74 -4.70 -11.26
N TYR A 49 -8.55 -4.29 -10.76
CA TYR A 49 -7.79 -5.02 -9.76
C TYR A 49 -7.91 -4.46 -8.34
N LEU A 50 -8.50 -3.28 -8.18
CA LEU A 50 -8.72 -2.66 -6.87
C LEU A 50 -10.03 -1.86 -6.85
N PRO A 51 -11.19 -2.52 -6.97
CA PRO A 51 -12.47 -1.83 -6.83
C PRO A 51 -12.74 -1.54 -5.35
N LEU A 52 -12.83 -0.25 -4.99
CA LEU A 52 -13.10 0.20 -3.63
C LEU A 52 -14.50 0.84 -3.57
N LYS A 53 -15.52 0.00 -3.64
CA LYS A 53 -16.92 0.46 -3.58
C LYS A 53 -17.33 0.73 -2.12
N PRO A 54 -17.80 1.94 -1.78
CA PRO A 54 -18.30 2.26 -0.45
C PRO A 54 -19.35 1.26 0.05
N GLY A 55 -19.26 0.88 1.33
CA GLY A 55 -20.07 -0.17 1.95
C GLY A 55 -19.50 -1.59 1.80
N THR A 56 -18.40 -1.78 1.06
CA THR A 56 -17.75 -3.09 0.97
C THR A 56 -16.75 -3.29 2.11
N THR A 57 -16.74 -4.46 2.71
CA THR A 57 -15.76 -4.89 3.70
C THR A 57 -15.10 -6.19 3.25
N PHE A 58 -13.79 -6.18 3.18
CA PHE A 58 -12.96 -7.35 2.89
C PHE A 58 -12.38 -7.89 4.21
N VAL A 59 -12.39 -9.21 4.38
CA VAL A 59 -11.85 -9.87 5.57
C VAL A 59 -10.76 -10.83 5.13
N TYR A 60 -9.58 -10.68 5.74
CA TYR A 60 -8.42 -11.53 5.49
C TYR A 60 -8.02 -12.26 6.77
N GLU A 61 -7.53 -13.50 6.63
CA GLU A 61 -7.02 -14.30 7.74
C GLU A 61 -5.74 -15.03 7.34
N GLY A 62 -4.78 -15.09 8.29
CA GLY A 62 -3.52 -15.79 8.12
C GLY A 62 -2.84 -16.07 9.46
N GLY A 63 -2.76 -17.36 9.85
CA GLY A 63 -2.21 -17.73 11.15
C GLY A 63 -3.03 -17.19 12.31
N ALA A 64 -2.42 -16.39 13.18
CA ALA A 64 -3.08 -15.70 14.30
C ALA A 64 -3.67 -14.33 13.89
N GLU A 65 -3.42 -13.91 12.67
CA GLU A 65 -3.78 -12.58 12.17
C GLU A 65 -5.13 -12.57 11.47
N ARG A 66 -5.82 -11.47 11.65
CA ARG A 66 -7.04 -11.13 10.93
C ARG A 66 -7.01 -9.65 10.57
N ASP A 67 -7.28 -9.35 9.31
CA ASP A 67 -7.43 -7.98 8.83
C ASP A 67 -8.84 -7.73 8.31
N GLN A 68 -9.32 -6.53 8.49
CA GLN A 68 -10.61 -6.08 7.98
C GLN A 68 -10.45 -4.71 7.35
N MET A 69 -10.55 -4.66 6.02
CA MET A 69 -10.53 -3.44 5.23
C MET A 69 -11.96 -3.05 4.85
N SER A 70 -12.45 -1.93 5.36
CA SER A 70 -13.82 -1.44 5.13
C SER A 70 -13.80 -0.15 4.34
N VAL A 71 -14.34 -0.18 3.12
CA VAL A 71 -14.53 1.02 2.29
C VAL A 71 -15.71 1.80 2.85
N THR A 72 -15.44 2.95 3.47
CA THR A 72 -16.46 3.75 4.13
C THR A 72 -17.21 4.65 3.14
N HIS A 73 -18.31 5.26 3.59
CA HIS A 73 -18.99 6.34 2.85
C HIS A 73 -18.41 7.73 3.14
N ASN A 74 -17.36 7.80 3.98
CA ASN A 74 -16.71 9.06 4.30
C ASN A 74 -15.69 9.40 3.23
N THR A 75 -15.47 10.71 3.04
CA THR A 75 -14.43 11.24 2.18
C THR A 75 -13.51 12.16 2.96
N LYS A 76 -12.31 12.38 2.45
CA LYS A 76 -11.34 13.37 2.95
C LYS A 76 -10.73 14.14 1.78
N MET A 77 -10.65 15.45 1.96
CA MET A 77 -9.96 16.32 0.99
C MET A 77 -8.45 16.30 1.26
N VAL A 78 -7.65 15.89 0.26
CA VAL A 78 -6.18 15.92 0.30
C VAL A 78 -5.68 16.56 -0.99
N MET A 79 -4.86 17.59 -0.93
CA MET A 79 -4.37 18.36 -2.09
C MET A 79 -5.49 18.84 -3.03
N GLY A 80 -6.71 19.08 -2.51
CA GLY A 80 -7.88 19.45 -3.32
C GLY A 80 -8.60 18.30 -4.00
N VAL A 81 -8.10 17.06 -3.88
CA VAL A 81 -8.74 15.82 -4.35
C VAL A 81 -9.65 15.26 -3.25
N GLU A 82 -10.88 14.90 -3.60
CA GLU A 82 -11.78 14.20 -2.71
C GLU A 82 -11.45 12.70 -2.73
N CYS A 83 -10.92 12.18 -1.60
CA CYS A 83 -10.49 10.80 -1.45
C CYS A 83 -11.52 9.99 -0.68
N VAL A 84 -11.74 8.74 -1.09
CA VAL A 84 -12.49 7.73 -0.32
C VAL A 84 -11.66 7.34 0.90
N VAL A 85 -12.32 7.24 2.06
CA VAL A 85 -11.69 6.77 3.30
C VAL A 85 -11.95 5.28 3.46
N VAL A 86 -10.88 4.51 3.58
CA VAL A 86 -10.91 3.08 3.94
C VAL A 86 -10.49 2.95 5.41
N ASP A 87 -11.28 2.24 6.23
CA ASP A 87 -10.98 1.90 7.63
C ASP A 87 -10.39 0.48 7.63
N ASP A 88 -9.07 0.40 7.81
CA ASP A 88 -8.33 -0.86 7.88
C ASP A 88 -7.96 -1.17 9.32
N ARG A 89 -8.15 -2.42 9.73
CA ARG A 89 -7.90 -2.90 11.08
C ARG A 89 -7.26 -4.26 11.07
N ALA A 90 -6.16 -4.38 11.81
CA ALA A 90 -5.45 -5.63 12.02
C ALA A 90 -5.56 -6.10 13.47
N TRP A 91 -5.79 -7.40 13.63
CA TRP A 91 -5.77 -8.09 14.92
C TRP A 91 -4.75 -9.22 14.90
N GLU A 92 -4.14 -9.47 16.05
CA GLU A 92 -3.33 -10.65 16.32
C GLU A 92 -3.84 -11.31 17.60
N ASP A 93 -4.10 -12.62 17.58
CA ASP A 93 -4.73 -13.37 18.69
C ASP A 93 -6.03 -12.71 19.23
N GLY A 94 -6.79 -12.05 18.35
CA GLY A 94 -8.03 -11.36 18.68
C GLY A 94 -7.85 -9.98 19.34
N GLN A 95 -6.63 -9.50 19.52
CA GLN A 95 -6.34 -8.17 20.02
C GLN A 95 -6.07 -7.22 18.86
N LEU A 96 -6.69 -6.03 18.87
CA LEU A 96 -6.42 -4.99 17.89
C LEU A 96 -4.96 -4.54 18.05
N ILE A 97 -4.18 -4.68 16.97
CA ILE A 97 -2.77 -4.26 16.92
C ILE A 97 -2.56 -3.03 16.05
N GLU A 98 -3.42 -2.82 15.04
CA GLU A 98 -3.34 -1.66 14.17
C GLU A 98 -4.73 -1.19 13.72
N LYS A 99 -4.87 0.11 13.57
CA LYS A 99 -6.00 0.74 12.90
C LYS A 99 -5.50 1.90 12.05
N THR A 100 -5.85 1.85 10.76
CA THR A 100 -5.45 2.84 9.75
C THR A 100 -6.68 3.39 9.02
N TYR A 101 -6.63 4.68 8.71
CA TYR A 101 -7.54 5.30 7.75
C TYR A 101 -6.74 5.68 6.51
N ASP A 102 -6.98 4.98 5.42
CA ASP A 102 -6.33 5.20 4.13
C ASP A 102 -7.17 6.12 3.25
N TRP A 103 -6.53 6.91 2.39
CA TRP A 103 -7.21 7.85 1.50
C TRP A 103 -6.86 7.58 0.04
N PHE A 104 -7.85 7.12 -0.73
CA PHE A 104 -7.69 6.76 -2.14
C PHE A 104 -8.59 7.58 -3.04
N ALA A 105 -8.12 7.85 -4.27
CA ALA A 105 -8.94 8.39 -5.34
C ALA A 105 -8.51 7.77 -6.67
N GLN A 106 -9.42 7.69 -7.64
CA GLN A 106 -9.12 7.19 -8.97
C GLN A 106 -9.03 8.35 -9.95
N ASP A 107 -8.02 8.37 -10.81
CA ASP A 107 -7.96 9.32 -11.92
C ASP A 107 -8.84 8.88 -13.10
N LYS A 108 -9.02 9.75 -14.08
CA LYS A 108 -9.85 9.49 -15.27
C LYS A 108 -9.32 8.36 -16.14
N GLU A 109 -8.04 8.06 -16.07
CA GLU A 109 -7.41 6.93 -16.75
C GLU A 109 -7.69 5.60 -16.05
N GLY A 110 -8.20 5.62 -14.80
CA GLY A 110 -8.51 4.44 -14.01
C GLY A 110 -7.38 4.02 -13.05
N THR A 111 -6.32 4.82 -12.90
CA THR A 111 -5.26 4.59 -11.91
C THR A 111 -5.77 4.96 -10.53
N VAL A 112 -5.58 4.08 -9.55
CA VAL A 112 -5.90 4.35 -8.15
C VAL A 112 -4.68 4.92 -7.46
N TRP A 113 -4.84 6.10 -6.91
CA TRP A 113 -3.81 6.85 -6.19
C TRP A 113 -4.02 6.77 -4.68
N TYR A 114 -2.90 6.72 -3.96
CA TYR A 114 -2.83 6.75 -2.51
C TYR A 114 -2.36 8.13 -2.05
N PHE A 115 -3.20 8.80 -1.26
CA PHE A 115 -2.98 10.18 -0.83
C PHE A 115 -2.51 10.29 0.62
N GLY A 116 -2.39 9.17 1.32
CA GLY A 116 -1.91 9.12 2.70
C GLY A 116 -2.77 8.29 3.63
N GLU A 117 -2.34 8.25 4.89
CA GLU A 117 -2.98 7.48 5.94
C GLU A 117 -2.86 8.13 7.33
N ASP A 118 -3.79 7.75 8.23
CA ASP A 118 -3.71 8.01 9.68
C ASP A 118 -3.69 6.65 10.38
N THR A 119 -2.49 6.19 10.70
CA THR A 119 -2.20 4.89 11.33
C THR A 119 -2.04 5.01 12.83
N LYS A 120 -2.52 4.01 13.56
CA LYS A 120 -2.35 3.85 15.00
C LYS A 120 -2.04 2.40 15.34
N GLU A 121 -0.89 2.19 15.96
CA GLU A 121 -0.52 0.90 16.54
C GLU A 121 -1.00 0.80 17.99
N TYR A 122 -1.44 -0.38 18.38
CA TYR A 122 -2.02 -0.63 19.70
C TYR A 122 -1.28 -1.73 20.45
N GLU A 123 -1.04 -1.50 21.74
CA GLU A 123 -0.65 -2.51 22.73
C GLU A 123 -1.59 -2.42 23.93
N GLU A 124 -2.13 -3.55 24.36
CA GLU A 124 -3.09 -3.63 25.49
C GLU A 124 -4.27 -2.62 25.37
N GLY A 125 -4.74 -2.37 24.15
CA GLY A 125 -5.84 -1.45 23.85
C GLY A 125 -5.48 0.04 23.92
N LYS A 126 -4.20 0.38 24.03
CA LYS A 126 -3.70 1.77 24.04
C LYS A 126 -2.91 2.05 22.78
N VAL A 127 -3.06 3.25 22.24
CA VAL A 127 -2.21 3.73 21.13
C VAL A 127 -0.78 3.91 21.66
N VAL A 128 0.17 3.23 21.03
CA VAL A 128 1.61 3.28 21.37
C VAL A 128 2.43 3.96 20.28
N SER A 129 1.95 4.02 19.05
CA SER A 129 2.64 4.64 17.91
C SER A 129 1.63 5.19 16.91
N THR A 130 2.05 6.21 16.17
CA THR A 130 1.38 6.73 14.96
C THR A 130 2.37 6.76 13.78
N LYS A 131 3.48 6.04 13.91
CA LYS A 131 4.52 5.95 12.89
C LYS A 131 3.93 5.35 11.61
N GLY A 132 4.34 5.87 10.46
CA GLY A 132 3.78 5.51 9.17
C GLY A 132 2.69 6.48 8.69
N SER A 133 2.05 7.24 9.58
CA SER A 133 1.05 8.23 9.16
C SER A 133 1.68 9.32 8.29
N TRP A 134 1.02 9.63 7.17
CA TRP A 134 1.45 10.70 6.26
C TRP A 134 0.25 11.25 5.47
N GLU A 135 0.40 12.47 4.96
CA GLU A 135 -0.60 13.10 4.10
C GLU A 135 0.09 13.79 2.91
N ALA A 136 -0.34 13.48 1.71
CA ALA A 136 0.20 14.11 0.50
C ALA A 136 0.04 15.63 0.55
N GLY A 137 1.12 16.36 0.18
CA GLY A 137 1.17 17.82 0.26
C GLY A 137 1.60 18.38 1.62
N VAL A 138 1.73 17.54 2.65
CA VAL A 138 2.21 17.93 3.99
C VAL A 138 3.66 17.48 4.14
N ASP A 139 4.54 18.33 4.67
CA ASP A 139 5.95 18.06 4.99
C ASP A 139 6.77 17.42 3.83
N GLY A 140 6.35 17.68 2.58
CA GLY A 140 6.99 17.18 1.38
C GLY A 140 6.55 15.78 0.95
N ALA A 141 5.58 15.18 1.63
CA ALA A 141 4.95 13.93 1.21
C ALA A 141 4.20 14.12 -0.13
N LYS A 142 4.12 13.08 -0.92
CA LYS A 142 3.52 13.09 -2.26
C LYS A 142 2.66 11.84 -2.45
N PRO A 143 1.56 11.93 -3.21
CA PRO A 143 0.73 10.77 -3.47
C PRO A 143 1.50 9.74 -4.29
N GLY A 144 1.18 8.47 -4.10
CA GLY A 144 1.68 7.36 -4.88
C GLY A 144 0.56 6.66 -5.64
N ILE A 145 0.92 5.63 -6.37
CA ILE A 145 -0.03 4.80 -7.14
C ILE A 145 -0.19 3.48 -6.40
N ILE A 146 -1.40 3.17 -5.95
CA ILE A 146 -1.64 1.87 -5.32
C ILE A 146 -2.00 0.80 -6.34
N MET A 147 -2.68 1.18 -7.44
CA MET A 147 -2.99 0.27 -8.53
C MET A 147 -3.00 1.01 -9.88
N GLN A 148 -2.30 0.46 -10.85
CA GLN A 148 -2.27 0.98 -12.22
C GLN A 148 -3.60 0.75 -12.94
N ALA A 149 -3.98 1.66 -13.85
CA ALA A 149 -5.14 1.47 -14.73
C ALA A 149 -4.95 0.29 -15.70
N ASP A 150 -3.74 0.14 -16.23
CA ASP A 150 -3.35 -0.91 -17.17
C ASP A 150 -1.97 -1.47 -16.77
N PRO A 151 -1.92 -2.37 -15.76
CA PRO A 151 -0.67 -2.92 -15.26
C PRO A 151 0.12 -3.66 -16.34
N LYS A 152 1.44 -3.47 -16.39
CA LYS A 152 2.35 -4.17 -17.32
C LYS A 152 3.41 -4.93 -16.54
N VAL A 153 3.66 -6.17 -16.91
CA VAL A 153 4.73 -6.98 -16.31
C VAL A 153 6.08 -6.27 -16.41
N GLY A 154 6.78 -6.20 -15.28
CA GLY A 154 8.05 -5.50 -15.13
C GLY A 154 7.93 -4.01 -14.74
N GLN A 155 6.74 -3.41 -14.85
CA GLN A 155 6.50 -2.03 -14.43
C GLN A 155 6.66 -1.90 -12.92
N ALA A 156 7.48 -0.93 -12.49
CA ALA A 156 7.66 -0.59 -11.09
C ALA A 156 7.17 0.84 -10.85
N TYR A 157 6.56 1.07 -9.68
CA TYR A 157 5.98 2.36 -9.31
C TYR A 157 6.04 2.56 -7.80
N ARG A 158 5.94 3.84 -7.37
CA ARG A 158 5.83 4.21 -5.95
C ARG A 158 4.38 4.09 -5.51
N GLN A 159 4.17 3.40 -4.40
CA GLN A 159 2.88 3.36 -3.72
C GLN A 159 2.76 4.50 -2.71
N GLU A 160 3.88 4.93 -2.14
CA GLU A 160 3.97 5.99 -1.15
C GLU A 160 5.23 6.83 -1.36
N TYR A 161 5.17 8.09 -0.96
CA TYR A 161 6.37 8.92 -0.89
C TYR A 161 6.28 9.97 0.21
N TYR A 162 6.79 9.62 1.37
CA TYR A 162 7.18 10.55 2.42
C TYR A 162 8.59 10.19 2.86
N LYS A 163 9.57 11.03 2.49
CA LYS A 163 11.00 10.71 2.57
C LYS A 163 11.43 10.31 3.98
N GLY A 164 11.93 9.08 4.14
CA GLY A 164 12.41 8.51 5.39
C GLY A 164 11.30 7.97 6.30
N GLU A 165 10.03 8.07 5.89
CA GLU A 165 8.88 7.62 6.69
C GLU A 165 8.01 6.60 5.93
N ALA A 166 7.64 6.87 4.67
CA ALA A 166 6.83 6.01 3.82
C ALA A 166 7.35 6.08 2.37
N GLU A 167 8.01 5.03 1.89
CA GLU A 167 8.65 5.00 0.57
C GLU A 167 8.35 3.72 -0.21
N ASP A 168 7.17 3.14 -0.02
CA ASP A 168 6.81 1.85 -0.55
C ASP A 168 6.71 1.84 -2.07
N MET A 169 7.17 0.73 -2.63
CA MET A 169 7.29 0.46 -4.05
C MET A 169 6.59 -0.83 -4.41
N ALA A 170 6.00 -0.89 -5.59
CA ALA A 170 5.50 -2.12 -6.17
C ALA A 170 6.12 -2.37 -7.54
N ARG A 171 6.15 -3.66 -7.92
CA ARG A 171 6.45 -4.11 -9.28
C ARG A 171 5.50 -5.21 -9.70
N VAL A 172 4.89 -5.06 -10.86
CA VAL A 172 4.08 -6.11 -11.47
C VAL A 172 4.98 -7.26 -11.92
N LEU A 173 4.72 -8.46 -11.40
CA LEU A 173 5.46 -9.68 -11.74
C LEU A 173 4.72 -10.53 -12.77
N SER A 174 3.40 -10.67 -12.62
CA SER A 174 2.57 -11.50 -13.48
C SER A 174 1.17 -10.91 -13.62
N LEU A 175 0.47 -11.24 -14.70
CA LEU A 175 -0.95 -10.95 -14.93
C LEU A 175 -1.75 -12.24 -15.18
N ASN A 176 -1.14 -13.38 -14.94
CA ASN A 176 -1.71 -14.67 -15.33
C ASN A 176 -1.49 -15.77 -14.27
N GLU A 177 -1.47 -15.34 -13.00
CA GLU A 177 -1.41 -16.30 -11.92
C GLU A 177 -2.77 -16.98 -11.71
N SER A 178 -2.76 -18.17 -11.09
CA SER A 178 -3.97 -18.85 -10.61
C SER A 178 -3.84 -19.06 -9.12
N LEU A 179 -4.86 -18.67 -8.37
CA LEU A 179 -4.82 -18.71 -6.91
C LEU A 179 -6.14 -19.22 -6.33
N ARG A 180 -6.04 -20.05 -5.30
CA ARG A 180 -7.17 -20.47 -4.49
C ARG A 180 -7.03 -19.97 -3.06
N VAL A 181 -8.05 -19.26 -2.60
CA VAL A 181 -8.21 -18.78 -1.22
C VAL A 181 -9.56 -19.26 -0.68
N PRO A 182 -9.86 -19.13 0.64
CA PRO A 182 -11.15 -19.55 1.18
C PRO A 182 -12.34 -18.87 0.50
N TYR A 183 -12.23 -17.60 0.11
CA TYR A 183 -13.29 -16.86 -0.58
C TYR A 183 -13.59 -17.39 -2.00
N GLY A 184 -12.58 -17.93 -2.72
CA GLY A 184 -12.79 -18.40 -4.08
C GLY A 184 -11.53 -18.93 -4.78
N SER A 185 -11.72 -19.28 -6.07
CA SER A 185 -10.63 -19.63 -6.98
C SER A 185 -10.61 -18.64 -8.13
N PHE A 186 -9.43 -18.17 -8.50
CA PHE A 186 -9.23 -17.09 -9.45
C PHE A 186 -8.15 -17.45 -10.44
N ASP A 187 -8.39 -17.12 -11.71
CA ASP A 187 -7.42 -17.19 -12.80
C ASP A 187 -7.11 -15.77 -13.30
N HIS A 188 -6.01 -15.61 -14.03
CA HIS A 188 -5.54 -14.30 -14.52
C HIS A 188 -5.35 -13.27 -13.40
N VAL A 189 -4.83 -13.75 -12.28
CA VAL A 189 -4.55 -12.93 -11.09
C VAL A 189 -3.30 -12.11 -11.36
N LEU A 190 -3.34 -10.82 -11.00
CA LEU A 190 -2.19 -9.94 -10.99
C LEU A 190 -1.35 -10.25 -9.75
N GLU A 191 -0.04 -10.43 -9.94
CA GLU A 191 0.93 -10.55 -8.86
C GLU A 191 1.84 -9.32 -8.85
N THR A 192 1.99 -8.70 -7.67
CA THR A 192 3.00 -7.68 -7.40
C THR A 192 4.04 -8.19 -6.42
N LYS A 193 5.28 -7.70 -6.58
CA LYS A 193 6.26 -7.66 -5.51
C LYS A 193 6.24 -6.27 -4.92
N GLU A 194 6.11 -6.18 -3.60
CA GLU A 194 6.10 -4.93 -2.86
C GLU A 194 7.27 -4.89 -1.88
N TRP A 195 7.92 -3.73 -1.76
CA TRP A 195 9.08 -3.53 -0.90
C TRP A 195 9.23 -2.08 -0.50
N THR A 196 9.97 -1.82 0.56
CA THR A 196 10.37 -0.46 0.92
C THR A 196 11.89 -0.29 0.88
N PRO A 197 12.42 0.80 0.29
CA PRO A 197 13.84 1.12 0.40
C PRO A 197 14.31 1.37 1.83
N LEU A 198 13.39 1.68 2.74
CA LEU A 198 13.67 1.91 4.16
C LEU A 198 14.04 0.62 4.89
N GLU A 199 13.57 -0.53 4.39
CA GLU A 199 13.88 -1.87 4.90
C GLU A 199 14.23 -2.83 3.76
N PRO A 200 15.46 -2.80 3.23
CA PRO A 200 15.82 -3.53 2.00
C PRO A 200 15.74 -5.06 2.12
N SER A 201 15.70 -5.60 3.34
CA SER A 201 15.53 -7.04 3.60
C SER A 201 14.09 -7.53 3.50
N TYR A 202 13.12 -6.59 3.52
CA TYR A 202 11.71 -6.90 3.44
C TYR A 202 11.20 -6.81 2.01
N ALA A 203 10.45 -7.82 1.61
CA ALA A 203 9.63 -7.79 0.40
C ALA A 203 8.51 -8.81 0.55
N GLU A 204 7.34 -8.46 0.05
CA GLU A 204 6.19 -9.34 0.02
C GLU A 204 5.61 -9.47 -1.40
N HIS A 205 4.74 -10.45 -1.58
CA HIS A 205 3.97 -10.63 -2.80
C HIS A 205 2.49 -10.45 -2.49
N LYS A 206 1.81 -9.62 -3.29
CA LYS A 206 0.37 -9.45 -3.22
C LYS A 206 -0.29 -9.92 -4.52
N TYR A 207 -1.49 -10.43 -4.39
CA TYR A 207 -2.24 -11.01 -5.49
C TYR A 207 -3.62 -10.37 -5.58
N TYR A 208 -3.98 -9.91 -6.76
CA TYR A 208 -5.21 -9.17 -7.00
C TYR A 208 -6.04 -9.86 -8.08
N ALA A 209 -7.28 -10.21 -7.74
CA ALA A 209 -8.22 -10.81 -8.68
C ALA A 209 -9.14 -9.75 -9.30
N ARG A 210 -9.41 -9.89 -10.60
CA ARG A 210 -10.27 -8.97 -11.34
C ARG A 210 -11.67 -8.88 -10.73
N GLY A 211 -12.17 -7.67 -10.52
CA GLY A 211 -13.48 -7.38 -9.94
C GLY A 211 -13.61 -7.67 -8.46
N VAL A 212 -12.54 -8.11 -7.79
CA VAL A 212 -12.54 -8.43 -6.35
C VAL A 212 -11.60 -7.51 -5.59
N GLY A 213 -10.36 -7.35 -6.05
CA GLY A 213 -9.30 -6.67 -5.34
C GLY A 213 -8.24 -7.64 -4.85
N GLN A 214 -7.54 -7.27 -3.77
CA GLN A 214 -6.53 -8.13 -3.16
C GLN A 214 -7.17 -9.43 -2.64
N VAL A 215 -6.58 -10.57 -2.99
CA VAL A 215 -7.04 -11.89 -2.55
C VAL A 215 -6.00 -12.61 -1.68
N TYR A 216 -4.74 -12.16 -1.73
CA TYR A 216 -3.65 -12.65 -0.88
C TYR A 216 -2.56 -11.59 -0.73
N GLY A 217 -1.95 -11.49 0.44
CA GLY A 217 -0.78 -10.64 0.73
C GLY A 217 -0.36 -10.77 2.18
N GLY A 218 0.94 -10.60 2.48
CA GLY A 218 1.46 -10.62 3.85
C GLY A 218 1.20 -11.94 4.63
N GLY A 219 0.94 -13.06 3.94
CA GLY A 219 0.57 -14.31 4.59
C GLY A 219 -0.93 -14.49 4.84
N SER A 220 -1.74 -13.45 4.65
CA SER A 220 -3.20 -13.46 4.86
C SER A 220 -3.96 -13.67 3.56
N LYS A 221 -5.07 -14.39 3.61
CA LYS A 221 -5.95 -14.76 2.50
C LYS A 221 -7.31 -14.14 2.67
N LEU A 222 -7.90 -13.70 1.56
CA LEU A 222 -9.29 -13.27 1.54
C LEU A 222 -10.21 -14.43 1.93
N VAL A 223 -11.00 -14.24 2.99
CA VAL A 223 -11.95 -15.24 3.51
C VAL A 223 -13.40 -14.82 3.31
N ASP A 224 -13.69 -13.51 3.27
CA ASP A 224 -15.06 -13.00 3.13
C ASP A 224 -15.06 -11.60 2.48
N VAL A 225 -16.13 -11.31 1.73
CA VAL A 225 -16.44 -9.96 1.21
C VAL A 225 -17.90 -9.65 1.53
N LYS A 226 -18.13 -8.62 2.32
CA LYS A 226 -19.45 -8.15 2.73
C LYS A 226 -19.79 -6.88 1.96
N THR A 227 -20.99 -6.79 1.44
CA THR A 227 -21.54 -5.59 0.82
C THR A 227 -22.71 -5.10 1.65
N GLY A 228 -22.64 -3.82 2.06
CA GLY A 228 -23.70 -3.15 2.81
C GLY A 228 -24.73 -2.49 1.89
#